data_54a2a793391920c7a06bd33dbf6a065e
#
_entry.id   54a2a793391920c7a06bd33dbf6a065e
#
_cell.length_a   1.000
_cell.length_b   1.000
_cell.length_c   1.000
_cell.angle_alpha   90.00
_cell.angle_beta   90.00
_cell.angle_gamma   90.00
#
_symmetry.space_group_name_H-M   'P 1'
#
loop_
_entity.id
_entity.type
_entity.pdbx_description
1 polymer ?
#
loop_
_entity_poly.entity_id
_entity_poly.type
_entity_poly.pdbx_seq_one_letter_code
_entity_poly.pdbx_strand_id
1 'polypeptide(L)'
;MTKYLLLGEDAYRRYADILGGYGFTPIMLYREPRVNPIVGAHADTLVFEVYGRLIMNREYYNRLDLPESLARRIELSDDCPHSSYPNDVCFNGLVVGNCLVAKQSAISADLCRLGLKPVDVKQGYARCSTLLLRSVGAAITSDSGIADALQENGVRILEIKSGSIRLDGCEYGFIGGATFVDETDCSCSLRAETMPSTVFFFGSPANHPDCHKILDFIRSYGYQTVFLSGEFTDFGGAIVVNV
;
A
#
# COMPACT_ATOMS: atom_id res chain seq x y z
N MET A 1 -20.79 1.72 -9.10
CA MET A 1 -19.49 2.18 -8.56
C MET A 1 -18.50 1.08 -8.86
N THR A 2 -17.47 1.35 -9.65
CA THR A 2 -16.45 0.36 -10.01
C THR A 2 -15.30 0.44 -9.01
N LYS A 3 -14.88 -0.70 -8.49
CA LYS A 3 -13.78 -0.80 -7.53
C LYS A 3 -12.54 -1.33 -8.26
N TYR A 4 -11.68 -0.42 -8.69
CA TYR A 4 -10.39 -0.78 -9.29
C TYR A 4 -9.39 -1.19 -8.23
N LEU A 5 -8.55 -2.18 -8.57
CA LEU A 5 -7.45 -2.65 -7.73
C LEU A 5 -6.16 -2.64 -8.55
N LEU A 6 -5.29 -1.66 -8.28
CA LEU A 6 -4.00 -1.56 -8.94
C LEU A 6 -3.03 -2.54 -8.26
N LEU A 7 -2.51 -3.47 -9.04
CA LEU A 7 -1.60 -4.53 -8.61
C LEU A 7 -0.30 -4.45 -9.42
N GLY A 8 0.83 -4.57 -8.77
CA GLY A 8 2.09 -4.81 -9.46
C GLY A 8 2.04 -6.10 -10.29
N GLU A 9 2.83 -6.18 -11.35
CA GLU A 9 2.76 -7.25 -12.35
C GLU A 9 2.79 -8.66 -11.73
N ASP A 10 3.66 -8.89 -10.75
CA ASP A 10 3.81 -10.21 -10.13
C ASP A 10 2.57 -10.60 -9.29
N ALA A 11 2.00 -9.66 -8.53
CA ALA A 11 0.74 -9.85 -7.80
C ALA A 11 -0.45 -10.03 -8.75
N TYR A 12 -0.50 -9.24 -9.83
CA TYR A 12 -1.56 -9.34 -10.84
C TYR A 12 -1.61 -10.72 -11.48
N ARG A 13 -0.45 -11.21 -11.98
CA ARG A 13 -0.37 -12.53 -12.62
C ARG A 13 -0.82 -13.66 -11.72
N ARG A 14 -0.65 -13.49 -10.42
CA ARG A 14 -0.97 -14.54 -9.44
C ARG A 14 -2.39 -14.46 -8.90
N TYR A 15 -2.95 -13.28 -8.73
CA TYR A 15 -4.15 -13.08 -7.92
C TYR A 15 -5.30 -12.35 -8.63
N ALA A 16 -5.12 -11.84 -9.85
CA ALA A 16 -6.15 -11.03 -10.52
C ALA A 16 -7.51 -11.76 -10.61
N ASP A 17 -7.52 -13.03 -11.05
CA ASP A 17 -8.75 -13.81 -11.20
C ASP A 17 -9.46 -14.02 -9.86
N ILE A 18 -8.70 -14.36 -8.82
CA ILE A 18 -9.25 -14.57 -7.46
C ILE A 18 -9.84 -13.26 -6.93
N LEU A 19 -9.11 -12.14 -7.10
CA LEU A 19 -9.53 -10.83 -6.62
C LEU A 19 -10.72 -10.28 -7.42
N GLY A 20 -10.84 -10.65 -8.70
CA GLY A 20 -12.06 -10.42 -9.49
C GLY A 20 -13.29 -11.05 -8.84
N GLY A 21 -13.17 -12.24 -8.26
CA GLY A 21 -14.21 -12.92 -7.50
C GLY A 21 -14.66 -12.19 -6.21
N TYR A 22 -13.83 -11.30 -5.67
CA TYR A 22 -14.16 -10.41 -4.55
C TYR A 22 -14.75 -9.06 -4.98
N GLY A 23 -15.07 -8.90 -6.28
CA GLY A 23 -15.71 -7.70 -6.82
C GLY A 23 -14.74 -6.57 -7.19
N PHE A 24 -13.45 -6.82 -7.23
CA PHE A 24 -12.47 -5.88 -7.77
C PHE A 24 -12.40 -5.97 -9.31
N THR A 25 -12.01 -4.87 -9.92
CA THR A 25 -11.53 -4.81 -11.31
C THR A 25 -10.01 -4.64 -11.28
N PRO A 26 -9.24 -5.74 -11.38
CA PRO A 26 -7.78 -5.68 -11.29
C PRO A 26 -7.16 -4.93 -12.47
N ILE A 27 -6.23 -4.04 -12.18
CA ILE A 27 -5.43 -3.29 -13.15
C ILE A 27 -3.96 -3.64 -12.95
N MET A 28 -3.29 -4.08 -14.01
CA MET A 28 -1.88 -4.43 -13.95
C MET A 28 -0.99 -3.21 -14.08
N LEU A 29 -0.11 -3.02 -13.12
CA LEU A 29 1.01 -2.10 -13.18
C LEU A 29 2.24 -2.87 -13.66
N TYR A 30 2.67 -2.63 -14.89
CA TYR A 30 3.83 -3.30 -15.47
C TYR A 30 5.11 -2.94 -14.73
N ARG A 31 6.06 -3.87 -14.71
CA ARG A 31 7.39 -3.63 -14.17
C ARG A 31 8.04 -2.42 -14.85
N GLU A 32 8.58 -1.51 -14.03
CA GLU A 32 9.33 -0.34 -14.48
C GLU A 32 10.83 -0.65 -14.53
N PRO A 33 11.45 -0.76 -15.72
CA PRO A 33 12.84 -1.19 -15.84
C PRO A 33 13.86 -0.22 -15.24
N ARG A 34 13.47 1.05 -15.04
CA ARG A 34 14.35 2.08 -14.46
C ARG A 34 14.43 2.02 -12.95
N VAL A 35 13.51 1.30 -12.33
CA VAL A 35 13.43 1.12 -10.88
C VAL A 35 14.28 -0.08 -10.44
N ASN A 36 14.66 -0.11 -9.17
CA ASN A 36 15.29 -1.26 -8.55
C ASN A 36 14.55 -2.56 -8.92
N PRO A 37 15.24 -3.56 -9.51
CA PRO A 37 14.57 -4.76 -10.02
C PRO A 37 13.73 -5.52 -9.00
N ILE A 38 14.07 -5.44 -7.72
CA ILE A 38 13.34 -6.12 -6.64
C ILE A 38 11.94 -5.51 -6.47
N VAL A 39 11.85 -4.18 -6.47
CA VAL A 39 10.59 -3.44 -6.20
C VAL A 39 10.00 -2.78 -7.45
N GLY A 40 10.58 -3.00 -8.61
CA GLY A 40 10.15 -2.38 -9.88
C GLY A 40 8.76 -2.81 -10.37
N ALA A 41 8.17 -3.86 -9.77
CA ALA A 41 6.80 -4.28 -10.00
C ALA A 41 5.89 -4.01 -8.78
N HIS A 42 6.34 -3.24 -7.78
CA HIS A 42 5.56 -2.95 -6.58
C HIS A 42 4.63 -1.75 -6.81
N ALA A 43 3.34 -1.94 -6.53
CA ALA A 43 2.33 -0.88 -6.73
C ALA A 43 2.64 0.37 -5.89
N ASP A 44 3.08 0.19 -4.65
CA ASP A 44 3.42 1.25 -3.70
C ASP A 44 4.73 1.99 -4.01
N THR A 45 5.55 1.45 -4.92
CA THR A 45 6.74 2.12 -5.46
C THR A 45 6.42 2.93 -6.72
N LEU A 46 5.45 2.47 -7.51
CA LEU A 46 5.11 3.05 -8.82
C LEU A 46 4.03 4.13 -8.73
N VAL A 47 3.17 4.04 -7.71
CA VAL A 47 1.99 4.92 -7.56
C VAL A 47 1.84 5.35 -6.12
N PHE A 48 1.75 6.67 -5.90
CA PHE A 48 1.34 7.23 -4.62
C PHE A 48 -0.16 7.48 -4.61
N GLU A 49 -0.83 7.09 -3.52
CA GLU A 49 -2.27 7.32 -3.33
C GLU A 49 -2.51 8.31 -2.20
N VAL A 50 -3.37 9.30 -2.45
CA VAL A 50 -3.82 10.28 -1.46
C VAL A 50 -5.29 10.64 -1.68
N TYR A 51 -6.15 10.28 -0.73
CA TYR A 51 -7.58 10.62 -0.75
C TYR A 51 -8.29 10.28 -2.06
N GLY A 52 -8.01 9.10 -2.63
CA GLY A 52 -8.59 8.62 -3.88
C GLY A 52 -8.03 9.27 -5.16
N ARG A 53 -7.00 10.10 -5.05
CA ARG A 53 -6.16 10.57 -6.16
C ARG A 53 -4.90 9.74 -6.23
N LEU A 54 -4.40 9.56 -7.44
CA LEU A 54 -3.19 8.80 -7.71
C LEU A 54 -2.13 9.72 -8.31
N ILE A 55 -0.89 9.60 -7.89
CA ILE A 55 0.24 10.32 -8.48
C ILE A 55 1.23 9.29 -8.99
N MET A 56 1.65 9.43 -10.25
CA MET A 56 2.64 8.54 -10.87
C MET A 56 3.45 9.27 -11.93
N ASN A 57 4.57 8.68 -12.28
CA ASN A 57 5.44 9.21 -13.33
C ASN A 57 4.72 9.29 -14.69
N ARG A 58 4.85 10.42 -15.41
CA ARG A 58 4.22 10.68 -16.72
C ARG A 58 4.57 9.66 -17.78
N GLU A 59 5.86 9.30 -17.91
CA GLU A 59 6.29 8.33 -18.90
C GLU A 59 5.80 6.93 -18.60
N TYR A 60 5.72 6.58 -17.29
CA TYR A 60 5.14 5.33 -16.85
C TYR A 60 3.65 5.27 -17.18
N TYR A 61 2.88 6.32 -16.85
CA TYR A 61 1.46 6.44 -17.18
C TYR A 61 1.19 6.21 -18.68
N ASN A 62 1.99 6.80 -19.57
CA ASN A 62 1.80 6.69 -21.02
C ASN A 62 1.97 5.26 -21.57
N ARG A 63 2.47 4.34 -20.77
CA ARG A 63 2.60 2.90 -21.12
C ARG A 63 1.47 2.04 -20.59
N LEU A 64 0.58 2.62 -19.77
CA LEU A 64 -0.55 1.90 -19.17
C LEU A 64 -1.80 2.09 -20.04
N ASP A 65 -2.57 1.01 -20.18
CA ASP A 65 -3.90 1.06 -20.77
C ASP A 65 -4.92 1.13 -19.62
N LEU A 66 -5.36 2.33 -19.29
CA LEU A 66 -6.22 2.57 -18.13
C LEU A 66 -7.62 3.00 -18.56
N PRO A 67 -8.67 2.49 -17.88
CA PRO A 67 -10.03 2.98 -18.07
C PRO A 67 -10.12 4.49 -17.83
N GLU A 68 -10.90 5.20 -18.66
CA GLU A 68 -11.03 6.67 -18.59
C GLU A 68 -11.45 7.15 -17.20
N SER A 69 -12.35 6.42 -16.54
CA SER A 69 -12.81 6.75 -15.19
C SER A 69 -11.67 6.71 -14.14
N LEU A 70 -10.74 5.77 -14.28
CA LEU A 70 -9.55 5.69 -13.42
C LEU A 70 -8.52 6.75 -13.82
N ALA A 71 -8.30 6.97 -15.12
CA ALA A 71 -7.37 7.96 -15.64
C ALA A 71 -7.64 9.38 -15.11
N ARG A 72 -8.92 9.73 -14.91
CA ARG A 72 -9.32 11.03 -14.33
C ARG A 72 -8.91 11.22 -12.86
N ARG A 73 -8.49 10.16 -12.17
CA ARG A 73 -7.98 10.21 -10.79
C ARG A 73 -6.48 10.40 -10.71
N ILE A 74 -5.78 10.42 -11.87
CA ILE A 74 -4.33 10.40 -11.93
C ILE A 74 -3.79 11.80 -12.16
N GLU A 75 -2.87 12.20 -11.32
CA GLU A 75 -1.98 13.34 -11.46
C GLU A 75 -0.61 12.86 -11.95
N LEU A 76 -0.05 13.57 -12.91
CA LEU A 76 1.21 13.18 -13.52
C LEU A 76 2.38 13.95 -12.91
N SER A 77 3.37 13.21 -12.45
CA SER A 77 4.65 13.72 -11.95
C SER A 77 5.73 13.51 -12.98
N ASP A 78 6.69 14.43 -13.05
CA ASP A 78 7.92 14.24 -13.81
C ASP A 78 9.00 13.51 -13.01
N ASP A 79 8.84 13.38 -11.69
CA ASP A 79 9.70 12.55 -10.84
C ASP A 79 9.49 11.06 -11.17
N CYS A 80 10.57 10.30 -11.10
CA CYS A 80 10.58 8.86 -11.38
C CYS A 80 11.39 8.12 -10.32
N PRO A 81 10.90 7.00 -9.79
CA PRO A 81 11.75 6.12 -8.98
C PRO A 81 12.95 5.62 -9.81
N HIS A 82 14.11 5.49 -9.16
CA HIS A 82 15.36 5.06 -9.80
C HIS A 82 15.77 3.63 -9.39
N SER A 83 16.91 3.17 -9.89
CA SER A 83 17.37 1.79 -9.71
C SER A 83 18.01 1.49 -8.35
N SER A 84 18.21 2.49 -7.50
CA SER A 84 18.91 2.33 -6.23
C SER A 84 18.32 3.18 -5.11
N TYR A 85 18.29 2.59 -3.92
CA TYR A 85 17.91 3.28 -2.69
C TYR A 85 18.87 4.44 -2.37
N PRO A 86 18.38 5.59 -1.91
CA PRO A 86 16.98 5.89 -1.58
C PRO A 86 16.17 6.52 -2.72
N ASN A 87 16.69 6.56 -3.94
CA ASN A 87 16.03 7.23 -5.06
C ASN A 87 14.89 6.40 -5.68
N ASP A 88 14.72 5.16 -5.28
CA ASP A 88 13.63 4.26 -5.68
C ASP A 88 12.35 4.45 -4.85
N VAL A 89 12.39 5.25 -3.77
CA VAL A 89 11.24 5.44 -2.85
C VAL A 89 10.48 6.75 -3.04
N CYS A 90 10.67 7.45 -4.15
CA CYS A 90 10.10 8.80 -4.33
C CYS A 90 8.56 8.85 -4.25
N PHE A 91 7.86 7.75 -4.47
CA PHE A 91 6.42 7.62 -4.30
C PHE A 91 6.01 6.75 -3.10
N ASN A 92 6.96 6.19 -2.35
CA ASN A 92 6.68 5.29 -1.23
C ASN A 92 6.44 6.03 0.09
N GLY A 93 5.52 6.99 0.07
CA GLY A 93 5.06 7.72 1.26
C GLY A 93 3.73 7.17 1.79
N LEU A 94 3.47 7.39 3.08
CA LEU A 94 2.26 7.00 3.78
C LEU A 94 1.48 8.24 4.22
N VAL A 95 0.21 8.34 3.85
CA VAL A 95 -0.66 9.45 4.28
C VAL A 95 -1.52 9.02 5.46
N VAL A 96 -1.42 9.74 6.58
CA VAL A 96 -2.22 9.51 7.79
C VAL A 96 -2.76 10.85 8.30
N GLY A 97 -4.10 10.98 8.32
CA GLY A 97 -4.70 12.28 8.58
C GLY A 97 -4.14 13.33 7.62
N ASN A 98 -3.65 14.44 8.12
CA ASN A 98 -3.01 15.49 7.33
C ASN A 98 -1.47 15.36 7.23
N CYS A 99 -0.92 14.20 7.59
CA CYS A 99 0.53 13.96 7.60
C CYS A 99 0.98 13.13 6.41
N LEU A 100 2.15 13.47 5.84
CA LEU A 100 2.92 12.67 4.90
C LEU A 100 4.14 12.08 5.64
N VAL A 101 4.05 10.81 6.00
CA VAL A 101 5.13 10.06 6.64
C VAL A 101 6.00 9.44 5.55
N ALA A 102 7.22 9.86 5.45
CA ALA A 102 8.15 9.43 4.41
C ALA A 102 9.59 9.78 4.78
N LYS A 103 10.55 9.20 4.07
CA LYS A 103 11.92 9.71 4.06
C LYS A 103 11.94 11.02 3.27
N GLN A 104 11.79 12.15 3.97
CA GLN A 104 11.59 13.47 3.34
C GLN A 104 12.70 13.87 2.38
N SER A 105 13.92 13.38 2.58
CA SER A 105 15.07 13.64 1.70
C SER A 105 15.02 12.89 0.35
N ALA A 106 14.08 11.95 0.18
CA ALA A 106 13.98 11.09 -1.00
C ALA A 106 12.58 11.10 -1.65
N ILE A 107 11.59 11.69 -0.98
CA ILE A 107 10.22 11.75 -1.52
C ILE A 107 10.12 12.77 -2.67
N SER A 108 9.23 12.52 -3.63
CA SER A 108 8.97 13.41 -4.77
C SER A 108 8.61 14.83 -4.32
N ALA A 109 9.14 15.83 -5.05
CA ALA A 109 8.82 17.23 -4.83
C ALA A 109 7.32 17.53 -5.06
N ASP A 110 6.64 16.77 -5.92
CA ASP A 110 5.20 16.91 -6.15
C ASP A 110 4.40 16.48 -4.91
N LEU A 111 4.85 15.44 -4.21
CA LEU A 111 4.23 15.00 -2.97
C LEU A 111 4.42 16.03 -1.84
N CYS A 112 5.58 16.69 -1.78
CA CYS A 112 5.82 17.77 -0.82
C CYS A 112 4.87 18.96 -1.03
N ARG A 113 4.36 19.18 -2.26
CA ARG A 113 3.43 20.28 -2.59
C ARG A 113 1.97 19.97 -2.29
N LEU A 114 1.63 18.77 -1.84
CA LEU A 114 0.25 18.40 -1.49
C LEU A 114 -0.31 19.15 -0.26
N GLY A 115 0.50 19.95 0.44
CA GLY A 115 0.08 20.68 1.63
C GLY A 115 -0.10 19.83 2.89
N LEU A 116 0.40 18.58 2.85
CA LEU A 116 0.42 17.70 4.01
C LEU A 116 1.56 18.08 4.96
N LYS A 117 1.36 17.88 6.25
CA LYS A 117 2.41 18.06 7.27
C LYS A 117 3.49 16.99 7.05
N PRO A 118 4.75 17.36 6.78
CA PRO A 118 5.81 16.38 6.61
C PRO A 118 6.18 15.74 7.96
N VAL A 119 6.33 14.41 7.95
CA VAL A 119 6.83 13.61 9.07
C VAL A 119 7.99 12.78 8.54
N ASP A 120 9.22 13.12 8.96
CA ASP A 120 10.42 12.47 8.47
C ASP A 120 10.69 11.15 9.19
N VAL A 121 10.97 10.10 8.43
CA VAL A 121 11.40 8.79 8.95
C VAL A 121 12.64 8.32 8.20
N LYS A 122 13.45 7.47 8.86
CA LYS A 122 14.66 6.93 8.24
C LYS A 122 14.36 5.87 7.17
N GLN A 123 13.28 5.11 7.38
CA GLN A 123 12.82 4.09 6.45
C GLN A 123 12.22 4.72 5.19
N GLY A 124 12.83 4.45 4.03
CA GLY A 124 12.35 4.99 2.76
C GLY A 124 11.08 4.31 2.25
N TYR A 125 10.92 3.02 2.50
CA TYR A 125 9.74 2.25 2.12
C TYR A 125 8.62 2.37 3.18
N ALA A 126 8.23 3.60 3.53
CA ALA A 126 7.29 3.86 4.61
C ALA A 126 5.90 3.22 4.35
N ARG A 127 5.40 3.28 3.11
CA ARG A 127 4.13 2.68 2.71
C ARG A 127 4.20 1.15 2.74
N CYS A 128 5.26 0.60 2.16
CA CYS A 128 5.51 -0.85 2.12
C CYS A 128 5.69 -1.44 3.53
N SER A 129 6.31 -0.70 4.44
CA SER A 129 6.57 -1.12 5.82
C SER A 129 5.33 -1.10 6.72
N THR A 130 4.19 -0.52 6.25
CA THR A 130 3.05 -0.23 7.13
C THR A 130 1.74 -0.75 6.57
N LEU A 131 1.06 -1.64 7.31
CA LEU A 131 -0.35 -1.93 7.13
C LEU A 131 -1.16 -0.88 7.87
N LEU A 132 -1.84 0.01 7.15
CA LEU A 132 -2.65 1.08 7.72
C LEU A 132 -4.14 0.74 7.67
N LEU A 133 -4.81 0.75 8.82
CA LEU A 133 -6.26 0.72 8.98
C LEU A 133 -6.75 2.16 9.11
N ARG A 134 -6.90 2.84 7.96
CA ARG A 134 -7.04 4.30 7.89
C ARG A 134 -8.29 4.80 8.59
N SER A 135 -9.43 4.14 8.38
CA SER A 135 -10.74 4.57 8.93
C SER A 135 -10.79 4.58 10.47
N VAL A 136 -9.93 3.80 11.12
CA VAL A 136 -9.88 3.69 12.59
C VAL A 136 -8.60 4.29 13.21
N GLY A 137 -7.70 4.83 12.40
CA GLY A 137 -6.46 5.43 12.87
C GLY A 137 -5.57 4.42 13.62
N ALA A 138 -5.38 3.22 13.03
CA ALA A 138 -4.54 2.18 13.58
C ALA A 138 -3.60 1.62 12.50
N ALA A 139 -2.42 1.12 12.88
CA ALA A 139 -1.47 0.56 11.93
C ALA A 139 -0.62 -0.55 12.55
N ILE A 140 -0.04 -1.37 11.66
CA ILE A 140 0.91 -2.44 12.01
C ILE A 140 2.20 -2.19 11.25
N THR A 141 3.34 -2.23 11.92
CA THR A 141 4.65 -2.10 11.30
C THR A 141 5.70 -2.88 12.08
N SER A 142 6.81 -3.23 11.44
CA SER A 142 8.00 -3.78 12.09
C SER A 142 9.14 -2.76 12.23
N ASP A 143 8.92 -1.52 11.79
CA ASP A 143 9.90 -0.43 11.87
C ASP A 143 9.56 0.46 13.06
N SER A 144 10.44 0.49 14.08
CA SER A 144 10.22 1.27 15.29
C SER A 144 10.21 2.78 15.04
N GLY A 145 11.01 3.27 14.08
CA GLY A 145 11.01 4.68 13.73
C GLY A 145 9.70 5.15 13.09
N ILE A 146 9.09 4.29 12.27
CA ILE A 146 7.73 4.54 11.74
C ILE A 146 6.69 4.41 12.86
N ALA A 147 6.84 3.41 13.75
CA ALA A 147 5.92 3.23 14.87
C ALA A 147 5.88 4.48 15.77
N ASP A 148 7.04 5.00 16.17
CA ASP A 148 7.16 6.22 16.98
C ASP A 148 6.52 7.42 16.26
N ALA A 149 6.88 7.64 14.99
CA ALA A 149 6.37 8.75 14.20
C ALA A 149 4.85 8.72 14.04
N LEU A 150 4.26 7.54 13.85
CA LEU A 150 2.82 7.37 13.75
C LEU A 150 2.11 7.55 15.10
N GLN A 151 2.68 7.04 16.21
CA GLN A 151 2.14 7.23 17.57
C GLN A 151 2.12 8.69 17.97
N GLU A 152 3.18 9.46 17.69
CA GLU A 152 3.26 10.90 17.92
C GLU A 152 2.19 11.69 17.16
N ASN A 153 1.69 11.13 16.03
CA ASN A 153 0.61 11.69 15.24
C ASN A 153 -0.77 11.02 15.51
N GLY A 154 -0.93 10.35 16.65
CA GLY A 154 -2.21 9.86 17.17
C GLY A 154 -2.69 8.54 16.60
N VAL A 155 -1.82 7.78 15.90
CA VAL A 155 -2.13 6.46 15.35
C VAL A 155 -1.88 5.38 16.41
N ARG A 156 -2.77 4.42 16.53
CA ARG A 156 -2.60 3.25 17.41
C ARG A 156 -1.76 2.20 16.69
N ILE A 157 -0.67 1.78 17.28
CA ILE A 157 0.32 0.92 16.64
C ILE A 157 0.39 -0.47 17.28
N LEU A 158 0.44 -1.48 16.43
CA LEU A 158 0.99 -2.79 16.76
C LEU A 158 2.37 -2.91 16.12
N GLU A 159 3.40 -2.97 16.94
CA GLU A 159 4.75 -3.30 16.48
C GLU A 159 4.94 -4.82 16.45
N ILE A 160 5.45 -5.34 15.32
CA ILE A 160 5.65 -6.76 15.05
C ILE A 160 7.12 -7.06 14.75
N LYS A 161 7.51 -8.33 14.84
CA LYS A 161 8.86 -8.78 14.46
C LYS A 161 9.04 -8.70 12.93
N SER A 162 10.22 -8.31 12.50
CA SER A 162 10.67 -8.40 11.10
C SER A 162 11.18 -9.80 10.75
N GLY A 163 11.46 -10.06 9.47
CA GLY A 163 12.19 -11.24 9.00
C GLY A 163 11.34 -12.44 8.60
N SER A 164 10.00 -12.36 8.69
CA SER A 164 9.11 -13.50 8.42
C SER A 164 8.19 -13.32 7.22
N ILE A 165 8.37 -12.24 6.44
CA ILE A 165 7.65 -11.96 5.21
C ILE A 165 8.62 -12.14 4.05
N ARG A 166 8.26 -12.95 3.07
CA ARG A 166 9.12 -13.21 1.92
C ARG A 166 9.17 -12.01 0.99
N LEU A 167 10.35 -11.68 0.49
CA LEU A 167 10.58 -10.80 -0.65
C LEU A 167 11.75 -11.36 -1.46
N ASP A 168 11.50 -11.76 -2.69
CA ASP A 168 12.52 -12.36 -3.54
C ASP A 168 13.65 -11.34 -3.83
N GLY A 169 14.88 -11.74 -3.55
CA GLY A 169 16.06 -10.88 -3.71
C GLY A 169 16.41 -10.02 -2.48
N CYS A 170 15.63 -10.10 -1.40
CA CYS A 170 15.90 -9.47 -0.11
C CYS A 170 15.90 -10.48 1.04
N GLU A 171 16.45 -10.08 2.17
CA GLU A 171 16.42 -10.90 3.38
C GLU A 171 14.98 -11.12 3.88
N TYR A 172 14.14 -10.07 3.79
CA TYR A 172 12.72 -10.11 4.12
C TYR A 172 11.95 -8.96 3.46
N GLY A 173 10.65 -9.11 3.39
CA GLY A 173 9.71 -8.09 2.95
C GLY A 173 8.94 -7.44 4.10
N PHE A 174 8.00 -6.57 3.76
CA PHE A 174 7.28 -5.73 4.70
C PHE A 174 5.77 -6.04 4.72
N ILE A 175 5.13 -5.76 5.86
CA ILE A 175 3.72 -6.09 6.06
C ILE A 175 2.78 -5.26 5.15
N GLY A 176 3.06 -4.00 4.91
CA GLY A 176 2.26 -3.17 4.01
C GLY A 176 2.35 -3.63 2.56
N GLY A 177 3.52 -4.12 2.13
CA GLY A 177 3.72 -4.72 0.83
C GLY A 177 3.12 -6.12 0.69
N ALA A 178 2.95 -6.84 1.80
CA ALA A 178 2.35 -8.16 1.84
C ALA A 178 0.83 -8.14 2.08
N THR A 179 0.22 -6.95 2.17
CA THR A 179 -1.21 -6.77 2.43
C THR A 179 -1.79 -5.61 1.66
N PHE A 180 -3.12 -5.56 1.56
CA PHE A 180 -3.85 -4.34 1.23
C PHE A 180 -5.18 -4.30 1.98
N VAL A 181 -5.78 -3.12 2.08
CA VAL A 181 -7.02 -2.90 2.81
C VAL A 181 -8.09 -2.40 1.86
N ASP A 182 -9.25 -3.06 1.90
CA ASP A 182 -10.49 -2.58 1.29
C ASP A 182 -11.34 -1.98 2.40
N GLU A 183 -11.36 -0.65 2.47
CA GLU A 183 -12.17 0.07 3.46
C GLU A 183 -13.50 0.46 2.87
N THR A 184 -14.56 0.19 3.61
CA THR A 184 -15.90 0.68 3.27
C THR A 184 -16.00 2.15 3.65
N ASP A 185 -16.39 3.00 2.69
CA ASP A 185 -16.70 4.40 2.98
C ASP A 185 -17.92 4.49 3.89
N CYS A 186 -17.70 4.76 5.16
CA CYS A 186 -18.75 5.00 6.15
C CYS A 186 -19.58 6.27 5.87
N SER A 187 -19.23 7.08 4.88
CA SER A 187 -19.93 8.30 4.52
C SER A 187 -21.27 8.11 3.78
N CYS A 188 -21.55 6.91 3.27
CA CYS A 188 -22.80 6.58 2.58
C CYS A 188 -23.76 5.79 3.49
N SER A 189 -24.35 6.44 4.47
CA SER A 189 -25.27 5.85 5.47
C SER A 189 -26.65 5.41 4.94
N LEU A 190 -26.83 5.19 3.65
CA LEU A 190 -28.15 4.84 3.05
C LEU A 190 -28.22 3.45 2.39
N ARG A 191 -27.20 2.58 2.53
CA ARG A 191 -27.32 1.19 2.05
C ARG A 191 -27.14 0.20 3.20
N ALA A 192 -28.18 -0.60 3.42
CA ALA A 192 -28.36 -1.54 4.52
C ALA A 192 -27.46 -2.79 4.50
N GLU A 193 -26.48 -2.89 3.60
CA GLU A 193 -25.51 -3.99 3.54
C GLU A 193 -24.14 -3.45 3.08
N THR A 194 -23.44 -2.74 3.96
CA THR A 194 -22.04 -2.42 3.72
C THR A 194 -21.21 -3.66 4.05
N MET A 195 -20.48 -4.18 3.05
CA MET A 195 -19.48 -5.23 3.30
C MET A 195 -18.47 -4.70 4.32
N PRO A 196 -18.09 -5.51 5.31
CA PRO A 196 -17.14 -5.05 6.33
C PRO A 196 -15.79 -4.74 5.70
N SER A 197 -15.11 -3.72 6.24
CA SER A 197 -13.73 -3.43 5.87
C SER A 197 -12.87 -4.68 6.01
N THR A 198 -12.03 -4.94 5.01
CA THR A 198 -11.33 -6.22 4.90
C THR A 198 -9.84 -6.00 4.63
N VAL A 199 -9.00 -6.71 5.37
CA VAL A 199 -7.56 -6.82 5.11
C VAL A 199 -7.29 -8.07 4.31
N PHE A 200 -6.72 -7.91 3.13
CA PHE A 200 -6.26 -8.99 2.27
C PHE A 200 -4.77 -9.22 2.49
N PHE A 201 -4.38 -10.48 2.62
CA PHE A 201 -3.00 -10.91 2.78
C PHE A 201 -2.55 -11.66 1.51
N PHE A 202 -1.42 -11.30 0.96
CA PHE A 202 -0.77 -12.06 -0.10
C PHE A 202 -0.06 -13.29 0.48
N GLY A 203 -0.85 -14.33 0.70
CA GLY A 203 -0.44 -15.56 1.36
C GLY A 203 -0.87 -15.64 2.84
N SER A 204 -0.56 -16.76 3.48
CA SER A 204 -0.94 -17.01 4.87
C SER A 204 0.11 -16.49 5.84
N PRO A 205 -0.26 -15.64 6.82
CA PRO A 205 0.65 -15.20 7.87
C PRO A 205 0.91 -16.24 8.97
N ALA A 206 0.43 -17.50 8.83
CA ALA A 206 0.46 -18.51 9.88
C ALA A 206 1.88 -18.80 10.43
N ASN A 207 2.90 -18.66 9.62
CA ASN A 207 4.31 -18.86 10.02
C ASN A 207 4.96 -17.59 10.61
N HIS A 208 4.24 -16.45 10.64
CA HIS A 208 4.76 -15.23 11.26
C HIS A 208 4.69 -15.36 12.80
N PRO A 209 5.77 -15.06 13.54
CA PRO A 209 5.81 -15.24 15.00
C PRO A 209 4.74 -14.43 15.75
N ASP A 210 4.31 -13.31 15.19
CA ASP A 210 3.26 -12.47 15.76
C ASP A 210 1.89 -12.64 15.04
N CYS A 211 1.67 -13.76 14.32
CA CYS A 211 0.45 -14.01 13.55
C CYS A 211 -0.82 -13.75 14.38
N HIS A 212 -0.92 -14.35 15.58
CA HIS A 212 -2.09 -14.16 16.46
C HIS A 212 -2.30 -12.68 16.82
N LYS A 213 -1.22 -11.97 17.19
CA LYS A 213 -1.31 -10.54 17.52
C LYS A 213 -1.78 -9.70 16.35
N ILE A 214 -1.29 -9.97 15.14
CA ILE A 214 -1.70 -9.30 13.90
C ILE A 214 -3.21 -9.48 13.68
N LEU A 215 -3.67 -10.73 13.71
CA LEU A 215 -5.07 -11.05 13.46
C LEU A 215 -6.02 -10.51 14.52
N ASP A 216 -5.64 -10.61 15.81
CA ASP A 216 -6.42 -10.10 16.93
C ASP A 216 -6.50 -8.56 16.88
N PHE A 217 -5.40 -7.89 16.54
CA PHE A 217 -5.38 -6.44 16.38
C PHE A 217 -6.33 -5.99 15.25
N ILE A 218 -6.25 -6.61 14.07
CA ILE A 218 -7.13 -6.30 12.93
C ILE A 218 -8.60 -6.52 13.30
N ARG A 219 -8.92 -7.66 13.92
CA ARG A 219 -10.29 -8.02 14.36
C ARG A 219 -10.83 -7.11 15.44
N SER A 220 -9.98 -6.63 16.37
CA SER A 220 -10.39 -5.71 17.43
C SER A 220 -10.95 -4.38 16.92
N TYR A 221 -10.63 -4.02 15.68
CA TYR A 221 -11.18 -2.85 14.98
C TYR A 221 -12.34 -3.20 14.03
N GLY A 222 -12.83 -4.43 14.05
CA GLY A 222 -13.98 -4.85 13.24
C GLY A 222 -13.65 -5.20 11.78
N TYR A 223 -12.37 -5.30 11.42
CA TYR A 223 -11.99 -5.73 10.07
C TYR A 223 -12.04 -7.25 9.93
N GLN A 224 -12.46 -7.69 8.75
CA GLN A 224 -12.29 -9.07 8.32
C GLN A 224 -10.89 -9.30 7.74
N THR A 225 -10.49 -10.58 7.66
CA THR A 225 -9.21 -10.97 7.06
C THR A 225 -9.44 -12.02 5.99
N VAL A 226 -8.80 -11.83 4.84
CA VAL A 226 -8.78 -12.78 3.72
C VAL A 226 -7.33 -13.16 3.45
N PHE A 227 -7.05 -14.47 3.39
CA PHE A 227 -5.73 -14.99 3.04
C PHE A 227 -5.77 -15.52 1.62
N LEU A 228 -5.02 -14.90 0.73
CA LEU A 228 -4.82 -15.43 -0.61
C LEU A 228 -3.90 -16.66 -0.56
N SER A 229 -3.93 -17.48 -1.59
CA SER A 229 -3.14 -18.72 -1.61
C SER A 229 -1.63 -18.45 -1.67
N GLY A 230 -0.86 -19.26 -0.95
CA GLY A 230 0.60 -19.27 -1.01
C GLY A 230 1.29 -18.79 0.26
N GLU A 231 2.58 -18.56 0.15
CA GLU A 231 3.44 -18.05 1.22
C GLU A 231 3.21 -16.56 1.43
N PHE A 232 3.33 -16.09 2.67
CA PHE A 232 3.19 -14.68 3.02
C PHE A 232 4.31 -13.86 2.40
N THR A 233 3.97 -13.14 1.33
CA THR A 233 4.96 -12.51 0.43
C THR A 233 4.63 -11.05 0.20
N ASP A 234 5.66 -10.22 0.22
CA ASP A 234 5.61 -8.81 -0.15
C ASP A 234 5.60 -8.68 -1.69
N PHE A 235 4.49 -8.18 -2.23
CA PHE A 235 4.27 -7.86 -3.64
C PHE A 235 4.11 -6.35 -3.88
N GLY A 236 4.49 -5.51 -2.90
CA GLY A 236 4.32 -4.06 -2.97
C GLY A 236 2.90 -3.59 -2.70
N GLY A 237 2.12 -4.38 -1.98
CA GLY A 237 0.74 -4.08 -1.66
C GLY A 237 -0.18 -4.02 -2.88
N ALA A 238 -1.32 -3.38 -2.70
CA ALA A 238 -2.22 -3.00 -3.77
C ALA A 238 -2.92 -1.68 -3.43
N ILE A 239 -3.47 -1.00 -4.44
CA ILE A 239 -4.16 0.28 -4.27
C ILE A 239 -5.60 0.13 -4.71
N VAL A 240 -6.54 0.29 -3.77
CA VAL A 240 -7.99 0.26 -4.03
C VAL A 240 -8.45 1.66 -4.42
N VAL A 241 -9.17 1.79 -5.54
CA VAL A 241 -9.72 3.06 -6.03
C VAL A 241 -11.19 2.88 -6.38
N ASN A 242 -12.05 3.58 -5.67
CA ASN A 242 -13.49 3.62 -5.94
C ASN A 242 -13.81 4.74 -6.94
N VAL A 243 -14.50 4.42 -8.05
CA VAL A 243 -14.87 5.36 -9.12
C VAL A 243 -16.35 5.23 -9.47
#